data_4d6fc49a09ca681a5a1b64f708426d76
#
_entry.id   4d6fc49a09ca681a5a1b64f708426d76
#
_cell.length_a   1.000
_cell.length_b   1.000
_cell.length_c   1.000
_cell.angle_alpha   90.00
_cell.angle_beta   90.00
_cell.angle_gamma   90.00
#
_symmetry.space_group_name_H-M   'P 1'
#
loop_
_entity.id
_entity.type
_entity.pdbx_description
1 polymer ?
#
loop_
_entity_poly.entity_id
_entity_poly.type
_entity_poly.pdbx_seq_one_letter_code
_entity_poly.pdbx_strand_id
1 'polypeptide(L)'
;MTHPMPPSETESYLLDYHRRLAGVTARWFSRTPVTRGDHRFDSTYALLAAEVPSDSREHTVLDLACGDGYLLELLAHREPPRPRLLGLDMSADELAHAQARLQGAATLHQGLAQSLPFEDDSLDVVLSHLALMLMDDCEQVLSEVRRTLKPDGKLSCVVGGGFAPTGSLAVFRELMKPAIESQPRPLLSLGDKRFRSTEGLQQLFGLAFQHVDVFDLLVQDGGSPEHVWDSLAQTYDADQLPPSTREGVRKAFLSAVEPLRDSAGNISCHWSMRQVTAHAPRR
;
A
#
# COMPACT_ATOMS: atom_id res chain seq x y z
N MET A 1 11.79 -8.81 31.03
CA MET A 1 12.11 -7.98 29.86
C MET A 1 12.30 -8.93 28.71
N THR A 2 11.27 -9.09 27.87
CA THR A 2 11.38 -9.88 26.64
C THR A 2 12.21 -9.08 25.66
N HIS A 3 13.37 -9.57 25.27
CA HIS A 3 14.12 -8.99 24.14
C HIS A 3 13.22 -9.03 22.92
N PRO A 4 13.08 -7.93 22.13
CA PRO A 4 12.36 -7.98 20.89
C PRO A 4 13.00 -9.05 20.00
N MET A 5 12.18 -9.86 19.36
CA MET A 5 12.66 -10.82 18.36
C MET A 5 13.35 -10.05 17.23
N PRO A 6 14.42 -10.59 16.65
CA PRO A 6 15.04 -9.97 15.47
C PRO A 6 13.99 -9.92 14.34
N PRO A 7 14.06 -8.89 13.47
CA PRO A 7 13.14 -8.78 12.35
C PRO A 7 13.28 -10.00 11.41
N SER A 8 12.16 -10.39 10.79
CA SER A 8 12.16 -11.44 9.76
C SER A 8 13.00 -11.01 8.53
N GLU A 9 13.23 -11.92 7.60
CA GLU A 9 13.91 -11.60 6.35
C GLU A 9 13.09 -10.56 5.54
N THR A 10 11.77 -10.72 5.50
CA THR A 10 10.83 -9.78 4.89
C THR A 10 10.90 -8.41 5.54
N GLU A 11 10.81 -8.35 6.85
CA GLU A 11 10.89 -7.09 7.61
C GLU A 11 12.24 -6.41 7.41
N SER A 12 13.34 -7.17 7.46
CA SER A 12 14.70 -6.65 7.25
C SER A 12 14.87 -6.04 5.85
N TYR A 13 14.34 -6.71 4.82
CA TYR A 13 14.34 -6.20 3.45
C TYR A 13 13.50 -4.92 3.34
N LEU A 14 12.28 -4.91 3.86
CA LEU A 14 11.38 -3.75 3.81
C LEU A 14 11.97 -2.55 4.57
N LEU A 15 12.59 -2.76 5.73
CA LEU A 15 13.28 -1.69 6.47
C LEU A 15 14.42 -1.08 5.66
N ASP A 16 15.27 -1.91 5.01
CA ASP A 16 16.33 -1.39 4.14
C ASP A 16 15.78 -0.67 2.90
N TYR A 17 14.74 -1.22 2.28
CA TYR A 17 14.07 -0.60 1.13
C TYR A 17 13.53 0.79 1.48
N HIS A 18 12.77 0.91 2.57
CA HIS A 18 12.18 2.19 3.00
C HIS A 18 13.23 3.17 3.54
N ARG A 19 14.33 2.70 4.11
CA ARG A 19 15.48 3.56 4.44
C ARG A 19 16.09 4.20 3.20
N ARG A 20 16.18 3.47 2.07
CA ARG A 20 16.72 3.98 0.79
C ARG A 20 15.73 4.81 -0.01
N LEU A 21 14.44 4.52 0.11
CA LEU A 21 13.38 5.05 -0.73
C LEU A 21 12.20 5.57 0.09
N ALA A 22 12.46 6.26 1.22
CA ALA A 22 11.40 6.81 2.07
C ALA A 22 10.43 7.69 1.26
N GLY A 23 9.12 7.55 1.54
CA GLY A 23 8.05 8.26 0.85
C GLY A 23 7.82 7.84 -0.61
N VAL A 24 8.41 6.73 -1.07
CA VAL A 24 8.31 6.28 -2.48
C VAL A 24 6.86 6.07 -2.90
N THR A 25 6.04 5.45 -2.05
CA THR A 25 4.64 5.16 -2.34
C THR A 25 3.82 6.44 -2.54
N ALA A 26 3.99 7.42 -1.65
CA ALA A 26 3.33 8.72 -1.79
C ALA A 26 3.80 9.47 -3.03
N ARG A 27 5.08 9.41 -3.36
CA ARG A 27 5.64 10.04 -4.56
C ARG A 27 4.95 9.59 -5.84
N TRP A 28 4.62 8.30 -5.98
CA TRP A 28 4.02 7.75 -7.19
C TRP A 28 2.50 7.78 -7.18
N PHE A 29 1.84 7.61 -6.02
CA PHE A 29 0.39 7.41 -5.99
C PHE A 29 -0.41 8.58 -5.38
N SER A 30 0.24 9.62 -4.82
CA SER A 30 -0.47 10.73 -4.18
C SER A 30 -1.28 11.61 -5.15
N ARG A 31 -0.90 11.64 -6.43
CA ARG A 31 -1.52 12.45 -7.47
C ARG A 31 -1.97 11.64 -8.70
N THR A 32 -2.00 10.33 -8.57
CA THR A 32 -2.36 9.44 -9.67
C THR A 32 -3.82 9.08 -9.56
N PRO A 33 -4.67 9.53 -10.52
CA PRO A 33 -6.11 9.33 -10.47
C PRO A 33 -6.48 7.86 -10.44
N VAL A 34 -7.53 7.53 -9.70
CA VAL A 34 -8.06 6.18 -9.57
C VAL A 34 -9.57 6.17 -9.84
N THR A 35 -10.04 5.11 -10.48
CA THR A 35 -11.45 4.84 -10.71
C THR A 35 -11.89 3.59 -9.97
N ARG A 36 -13.03 3.68 -9.25
CA ARG A 36 -13.75 2.57 -8.60
C ARG A 36 -15.20 2.56 -9.14
N GLY A 37 -15.51 1.62 -10.03
CA GLY A 37 -16.75 1.66 -10.80
C GLY A 37 -16.88 2.97 -11.57
N ASP A 38 -17.98 3.70 -11.37
CA ASP A 38 -18.23 5.00 -12.02
C ASP A 38 -17.67 6.20 -11.23
N HIS A 39 -17.03 5.95 -10.08
CA HIS A 39 -16.49 7.00 -9.22
C HIS A 39 -15.00 7.20 -9.50
N ARG A 40 -14.60 8.46 -9.67
CA ARG A 40 -13.21 8.89 -9.83
C ARG A 40 -12.74 9.65 -8.59
N PHE A 41 -11.52 9.34 -8.16
CA PHE A 41 -10.82 10.02 -7.07
C PHE A 41 -9.48 10.55 -7.59
N ASP A 42 -8.95 11.60 -6.96
CA ASP A 42 -7.68 12.21 -7.35
C ASP A 42 -6.49 11.28 -7.08
N SER A 43 -6.65 10.35 -6.15
CA SER A 43 -5.64 9.32 -5.84
C SER A 43 -6.24 8.18 -5.02
N THR A 44 -5.48 7.08 -4.90
CA THR A 44 -5.82 5.98 -3.97
C THR A 44 -5.79 6.44 -2.51
N TYR A 45 -5.00 7.44 -2.18
CA TYR A 45 -5.01 8.07 -0.87
C TYR A 45 -6.30 8.88 -0.62
N ALA A 46 -6.75 9.66 -1.62
CA ALA A 46 -8.01 10.40 -1.53
C ALA A 46 -9.21 9.44 -1.41
N LEU A 47 -9.17 8.29 -2.11
CA LEU A 47 -10.16 7.23 -1.99
C LEU A 47 -10.20 6.68 -0.55
N LEU A 48 -9.05 6.34 0.05
CA LEU A 48 -9.01 5.88 1.44
C LEU A 48 -9.43 6.98 2.43
N ALA A 49 -8.98 8.21 2.21
CA ALA A 49 -9.40 9.32 3.05
C ALA A 49 -10.94 9.47 3.04
N ALA A 50 -11.61 9.28 1.91
CA ALA A 50 -13.07 9.35 1.81
C ALA A 50 -13.81 8.29 2.65
N GLU A 51 -13.12 7.23 3.08
CA GLU A 51 -13.70 6.22 3.98
C GLU A 51 -13.89 6.70 5.42
N VAL A 52 -13.20 7.77 5.84
CA VAL A 52 -13.39 8.35 7.17
C VAL A 52 -14.66 9.19 7.16
N PRO A 53 -15.66 8.93 8.04
CA PRO A 53 -16.89 9.70 8.09
C PRO A 53 -16.64 11.20 8.30
N SER A 54 -17.52 12.01 7.73
CA SER A 54 -17.53 13.49 7.88
C SER A 54 -18.73 13.97 8.69
N ASP A 55 -19.17 13.13 9.64
CA ASP A 55 -20.24 13.49 10.58
C ASP A 55 -19.73 14.35 11.74
N SER A 56 -20.62 14.71 12.68
CA SER A 56 -20.28 15.57 13.82
C SER A 56 -19.53 14.88 14.96
N ARG A 57 -19.27 13.56 14.84
CA ARG A 57 -18.55 12.79 15.87
C ARG A 57 -17.05 12.91 15.69
N GLU A 58 -16.32 12.88 16.78
CA GLU A 58 -14.87 12.72 16.74
C GLU A 58 -14.53 11.23 16.53
N HIS A 59 -13.95 10.93 15.37
CA HIS A 59 -13.50 9.58 15.04
C HIS A 59 -12.02 9.42 15.38
N THR A 60 -11.64 8.27 15.94
CA THR A 60 -10.23 7.86 16.08
C THR A 60 -9.83 7.01 14.88
N VAL A 61 -8.88 7.49 14.11
CA VAL A 61 -8.44 6.88 12.85
C VAL A 61 -6.98 6.46 12.98
N LEU A 62 -6.70 5.20 12.68
CA LEU A 62 -5.34 4.66 12.56
C LEU A 62 -4.99 4.51 11.07
N ASP A 63 -3.86 5.08 10.67
CA ASP A 63 -3.16 4.70 9.44
C ASP A 63 -2.13 3.62 9.78
N LEU A 64 -2.40 2.39 9.36
CA LEU A 64 -1.58 1.20 9.64
C LEU A 64 -0.53 1.02 8.55
N ALA A 65 0.75 1.03 8.92
CA ALA A 65 1.91 1.21 8.06
C ALA A 65 1.83 2.55 7.32
N CYS A 66 1.84 3.63 8.10
CA CYS A 66 1.54 4.98 7.64
C CYS A 66 2.65 5.62 6.77
N GLY A 67 3.82 4.97 6.66
CA GLY A 67 4.94 5.44 5.90
C GLY A 67 5.31 6.89 6.25
N ASP A 68 5.47 7.73 5.24
CA ASP A 68 5.80 9.16 5.36
C ASP A 68 4.63 10.06 5.83
N GLY A 69 3.49 9.46 6.23
CA GLY A 69 2.34 10.17 6.81
C GLY A 69 1.44 10.90 5.81
N TYR A 70 1.56 10.65 4.51
CA TYR A 70 0.78 11.39 3.50
C TYR A 70 -0.74 11.23 3.67
N LEU A 71 -1.24 10.02 3.98
CA LEU A 71 -2.67 9.81 4.23
C LEU A 71 -3.15 10.59 5.45
N LEU A 72 -2.37 10.59 6.53
CA LEU A 72 -2.67 11.36 7.73
C LEU A 72 -2.67 12.87 7.46
N GLU A 73 -1.78 13.37 6.61
CA GLU A 73 -1.75 14.78 6.20
C GLU A 73 -3.06 15.17 5.49
N LEU A 74 -3.56 14.35 4.56
CA LEU A 74 -4.85 14.60 3.90
C LEU A 74 -6.01 14.67 4.90
N LEU A 75 -6.01 13.81 5.90
CA LEU A 75 -7.04 13.79 6.94
C LEU A 75 -6.92 14.99 7.90
N ALA A 76 -5.69 15.41 8.22
CA ALA A 76 -5.44 16.56 9.09
C ALA A 76 -5.88 17.91 8.46
N HIS A 77 -5.92 17.98 7.13
CA HIS A 77 -6.35 19.17 6.41
C HIS A 77 -7.86 19.24 6.15
N ARG A 78 -8.64 18.28 6.66
CA ARG A 78 -10.11 18.35 6.54
C ARG A 78 -10.70 19.48 7.36
N GLU A 79 -11.87 19.95 6.90
CA GLU A 79 -12.70 20.86 7.71
C GLU A 79 -13.17 20.17 9.00
N PRO A 80 -13.31 20.93 10.11
CA PRO A 80 -13.82 20.39 11.37
C PRO A 80 -15.24 19.83 11.26
N PRO A 81 -15.59 18.80 12.06
CA PRO A 81 -14.73 18.18 13.07
C PRO A 81 -13.65 17.29 12.48
N ARG A 82 -12.42 17.41 13.00
CA ARG A 82 -11.29 16.61 12.54
C ARG A 82 -11.18 15.32 13.34
N PRO A 83 -10.81 14.20 12.71
CA PRO A 83 -10.55 12.96 13.43
C PRO A 83 -9.30 13.08 14.30
N ARG A 84 -9.26 12.31 15.40
CA ARG A 84 -8.04 12.01 16.13
C ARG A 84 -7.21 11.05 15.29
N LEU A 85 -6.00 11.47 14.90
CA LEU A 85 -5.16 10.75 13.96
C LEU A 85 -4.03 10.00 14.68
N LEU A 86 -3.91 8.73 14.37
CA LEU A 86 -2.85 7.83 14.83
C LEU A 86 -2.15 7.24 13.61
N GLY A 87 -0.82 7.14 13.67
CA GLY A 87 -0.03 6.43 12.67
C GLY A 87 0.83 5.38 13.33
N LEU A 88 0.97 4.22 12.70
CA LEU A 88 1.90 3.19 13.12
C LEU A 88 2.71 2.73 11.92
N ASP A 89 4.03 2.68 12.08
CA ASP A 89 4.95 2.10 11.08
C ASP A 89 6.13 1.43 11.79
N MET A 90 6.71 0.41 11.17
CA MET A 90 7.91 -0.25 11.69
C MET A 90 9.19 0.53 11.36
N SER A 91 9.19 1.35 10.31
CA SER A 91 10.33 2.09 9.82
C SER A 91 10.51 3.41 10.55
N ALA A 92 11.60 3.54 11.32
CA ALA A 92 11.97 4.80 11.95
C ALA A 92 12.26 5.91 10.92
N ASP A 93 12.80 5.56 9.76
CA ASP A 93 13.10 6.52 8.68
C ASP A 93 11.81 7.11 8.09
N GLU A 94 10.80 6.27 7.80
CA GLU A 94 9.49 6.73 7.35
C GLU A 94 8.81 7.60 8.42
N LEU A 95 8.84 7.19 9.69
CA LEU A 95 8.26 7.98 10.78
C LEU A 95 8.96 9.33 10.98
N ALA A 96 10.26 9.44 10.70
CA ALA A 96 10.95 10.73 10.73
C ALA A 96 10.41 11.68 9.63
N HIS A 97 10.13 11.16 8.43
CA HIS A 97 9.47 11.92 7.37
C HIS A 97 8.02 12.29 7.75
N ALA A 98 7.26 11.34 8.32
CA ALA A 98 5.90 11.58 8.80
C ALA A 98 5.86 12.67 9.89
N GLN A 99 6.79 12.63 10.85
CA GLN A 99 6.89 13.64 11.90
C GLN A 99 7.15 15.04 11.33
N ALA A 100 8.05 15.14 10.35
CA ALA A 100 8.35 16.42 9.68
C ALA A 100 7.15 16.94 8.86
N ARG A 101 6.41 16.06 8.21
CA ARG A 101 5.22 16.37 7.41
C ARG A 101 4.05 16.83 8.29
N LEU A 102 3.75 16.09 9.34
CA LEU A 102 2.53 16.26 10.15
C LEU A 102 2.64 17.34 11.22
N GLN A 103 3.85 17.71 11.65
CA GLN A 103 4.11 18.78 12.64
C GLN A 103 3.23 18.70 13.91
N GLY A 104 2.94 17.46 14.36
CA GLY A 104 2.13 17.20 15.55
C GLY A 104 0.62 17.04 15.30
N ALA A 105 0.16 17.07 14.04
CA ALA A 105 -1.25 16.84 13.69
C ALA A 105 -1.72 15.39 13.91
N ALA A 106 -0.80 14.45 14.12
CA ALA A 106 -1.10 13.05 14.43
C ALA A 106 -0.13 12.52 15.49
N THR A 107 -0.55 11.49 16.23
CA THR A 107 0.32 10.73 17.13
C THR A 107 0.93 9.55 16.38
N LEU A 108 2.26 9.48 16.34
CA LEU A 108 2.99 8.43 15.63
C LEU A 108 3.57 7.40 16.59
N HIS A 109 3.46 6.13 16.22
CA HIS A 109 3.98 4.98 16.97
C HIS A 109 4.91 4.16 16.09
N GLN A 110 6.08 3.80 16.62
CA GLN A 110 6.93 2.81 15.97
C GLN A 110 6.55 1.43 16.49
N GLY A 111 6.24 0.49 15.58
CA GLY A 111 5.86 -0.87 15.96
C GLY A 111 5.46 -1.72 14.78
N LEU A 112 5.19 -3.00 15.09
CA LEU A 112 4.72 -3.99 14.13
C LEU A 112 3.18 -4.08 14.15
N ALA A 113 2.59 -4.31 13.00
CA ALA A 113 1.15 -4.47 12.84
C ALA A 113 0.59 -5.71 13.56
N GLN A 114 1.45 -6.70 13.83
CA GLN A 114 1.13 -7.92 14.57
C GLN A 114 0.93 -7.71 16.07
N SER A 115 1.24 -6.49 16.60
CA SER A 115 1.09 -6.16 18.02
C SER A 115 0.79 -4.66 18.17
N LEU A 116 -0.47 -4.27 18.02
CA LEU A 116 -0.89 -2.88 18.05
C LEU A 116 -0.89 -2.32 19.48
N PRO A 117 -0.23 -1.17 19.75
CA PRO A 117 -0.15 -0.56 21.07
C PRO A 117 -1.43 0.23 21.42
N PHE A 118 -2.59 -0.26 21.03
CA PHE A 118 -3.88 0.37 21.25
C PHE A 118 -4.79 -0.54 22.07
N GLU A 119 -5.67 0.07 22.85
CA GLU A 119 -6.67 -0.66 23.65
C GLU A 119 -7.71 -1.33 22.77
N ASP A 120 -8.37 -2.36 23.30
CA ASP A 120 -9.52 -3.00 22.67
C ASP A 120 -10.63 -1.94 22.45
N ASP A 121 -11.37 -2.08 21.34
CA ASP A 121 -12.54 -1.23 21.04
C ASP A 121 -12.25 0.28 21.06
N SER A 122 -11.04 0.72 20.69
CA SER A 122 -10.60 2.12 20.76
C SER A 122 -10.63 2.87 19.44
N LEU A 123 -10.62 2.17 18.30
CA LEU A 123 -10.52 2.74 16.96
C LEU A 123 -11.86 2.71 16.22
N ASP A 124 -12.21 3.80 15.54
CA ASP A 124 -13.38 3.88 14.67
C ASP A 124 -13.06 3.40 13.24
N VAL A 125 -11.88 3.77 12.74
CA VAL A 125 -11.45 3.43 11.38
C VAL A 125 -9.96 3.05 11.39
N VAL A 126 -9.64 1.95 10.72
CA VAL A 126 -8.26 1.60 10.37
C VAL A 126 -8.11 1.70 8.87
N LEU A 127 -7.10 2.42 8.41
CA LEU A 127 -6.74 2.56 7.01
C LEU A 127 -5.37 1.92 6.78
N SER A 128 -5.11 1.42 5.56
CA SER A 128 -3.77 0.96 5.17
C SER A 128 -3.59 1.08 3.66
N HIS A 129 -2.48 1.65 3.22
CA HIS A 129 -2.22 1.89 1.80
C HIS A 129 -1.01 1.08 1.32
N LEU A 130 -1.25 0.09 0.44
CA LEU A 130 -0.24 -0.76 -0.22
C LEU A 130 0.76 -1.46 0.72
N ALA A 131 0.35 -1.76 1.95
CA ALA A 131 1.22 -2.33 2.97
C ALA A 131 0.79 -3.72 3.46
N LEU A 132 -0.51 -3.96 3.76
CA LEU A 132 -0.99 -5.24 4.30
C LEU A 132 -0.55 -6.45 3.46
N MET A 133 -0.51 -6.32 2.15
CA MET A 133 -0.12 -7.38 1.22
C MET A 133 1.37 -7.77 1.31
N LEU A 134 2.18 -7.01 2.04
CA LEU A 134 3.62 -7.22 2.21
C LEU A 134 3.97 -7.84 3.57
N MET A 135 3.02 -7.85 4.51
CA MET A 135 3.25 -8.23 5.90
C MET A 135 3.31 -9.76 6.06
N ASP A 136 4.17 -10.18 6.93
CA ASP A 136 4.16 -11.55 7.44
C ASP A 136 3.00 -11.71 8.44
N ASP A 137 2.49 -12.93 8.61
CA ASP A 137 1.45 -13.28 9.57
C ASP A 137 0.20 -12.37 9.52
N CYS A 138 -0.36 -12.20 8.31
CA CYS A 138 -1.52 -11.34 8.07
C CYS A 138 -2.74 -11.72 8.92
N GLU A 139 -2.89 -12.97 9.35
CA GLU A 139 -3.98 -13.38 10.24
C GLU A 139 -3.83 -12.74 11.63
N GLN A 140 -2.61 -12.69 12.16
CA GLN A 140 -2.32 -11.99 13.41
C GLN A 140 -2.57 -10.48 13.27
N VAL A 141 -2.14 -9.87 12.16
CA VAL A 141 -2.41 -8.46 11.88
C VAL A 141 -3.92 -8.18 11.87
N LEU A 142 -4.71 -8.98 11.15
CA LEU A 142 -6.16 -8.81 11.11
C LEU A 142 -6.82 -9.08 12.48
N SER A 143 -6.25 -9.99 13.30
CA SER A 143 -6.71 -10.23 14.67
C SER A 143 -6.49 -8.98 15.54
N GLU A 144 -5.34 -8.31 15.45
CA GLU A 144 -5.05 -7.08 16.18
C GLU A 144 -5.92 -5.91 15.71
N VAL A 145 -6.11 -5.77 14.39
CA VAL A 145 -7.04 -4.77 13.84
C VAL A 145 -8.47 -5.02 14.37
N ARG A 146 -8.93 -6.27 14.33
CA ARG A 146 -10.23 -6.65 14.90
C ARG A 146 -10.35 -6.31 16.38
N ARG A 147 -9.31 -6.62 17.19
CA ARG A 147 -9.28 -6.35 18.63
C ARG A 147 -9.42 -4.87 18.93
N THR A 148 -8.71 -4.03 18.19
CA THR A 148 -8.66 -2.58 18.44
C THR A 148 -9.84 -1.81 17.85
N LEU A 149 -10.53 -2.35 16.84
CA LEU A 149 -11.71 -1.73 16.26
C LEU A 149 -12.92 -1.82 17.19
N LYS A 150 -13.66 -0.73 17.30
CA LYS A 150 -14.99 -0.70 17.92
C LYS A 150 -15.97 -1.65 17.21
N PRO A 151 -17.10 -2.03 17.84
CA PRO A 151 -18.10 -2.92 17.23
C PRO A 151 -18.63 -2.45 15.88
N ASP A 152 -18.78 -1.15 15.70
CA ASP A 152 -19.20 -0.49 14.45
C ASP A 152 -18.03 0.08 13.63
N GLY A 153 -16.82 -0.23 14.05
CA GLY A 153 -15.61 0.20 13.36
C GLY A 153 -15.34 -0.56 12.06
N LYS A 154 -14.50 0.02 11.20
CA LYS A 154 -14.15 -0.58 9.91
C LYS A 154 -12.66 -0.50 9.59
N LEU A 155 -12.21 -1.48 8.80
CA LEU A 155 -10.93 -1.46 8.11
C LEU A 155 -11.16 -1.15 6.63
N SER A 156 -10.39 -0.23 6.05
CA SER A 156 -10.31 -0.07 4.60
C SER A 156 -8.86 -0.02 4.15
N CYS A 157 -8.50 -0.81 3.17
CA CYS A 157 -7.14 -0.83 2.64
C CYS A 157 -7.10 -0.88 1.12
N VAL A 158 -6.02 -0.33 0.55
CA VAL A 158 -5.67 -0.52 -0.87
C VAL A 158 -4.52 -1.50 -0.95
N VAL A 159 -4.67 -2.50 -1.82
CA VAL A 159 -3.67 -3.54 -2.08
C VAL A 159 -3.42 -3.70 -3.57
N GLY A 160 -2.27 -4.22 -3.94
CA GLY A 160 -1.96 -4.54 -5.33
C GLY A 160 -2.77 -5.73 -5.85
N GLY A 161 -2.90 -5.83 -7.15
CA GLY A 161 -3.65 -6.88 -7.84
C GLY A 161 -4.98 -6.37 -8.39
N GLY A 162 -5.80 -7.26 -8.93
CA GLY A 162 -7.04 -6.93 -9.60
C GLY A 162 -7.10 -7.61 -10.98
N PHE A 163 -7.30 -6.85 -12.02
CA PHE A 163 -7.34 -7.37 -13.40
C PHE A 163 -5.92 -7.55 -14.00
N ALA A 164 -5.84 -8.26 -15.11
CA ALA A 164 -4.58 -8.48 -15.81
C ALA A 164 -3.96 -7.14 -16.27
N PRO A 165 -2.64 -7.00 -16.15
CA PRO A 165 -1.95 -5.78 -16.59
C PRO A 165 -2.08 -5.60 -18.10
N THR A 166 -2.15 -4.34 -18.53
CA THR A 166 -2.22 -3.95 -19.94
C THR A 166 -1.15 -2.89 -20.25
N GLY A 167 -0.94 -2.57 -21.52
CA GLY A 167 -0.02 -1.52 -21.92
C GLY A 167 1.41 -1.76 -21.45
N SER A 168 2.09 -0.71 -21.03
CA SER A 168 3.49 -0.77 -20.61
C SER A 168 3.72 -1.63 -19.36
N LEU A 169 2.75 -1.73 -18.45
CA LEU A 169 2.85 -2.62 -17.28
C LEU A 169 2.87 -4.10 -17.70
N ALA A 170 2.11 -4.49 -18.72
CA ALA A 170 2.17 -5.85 -19.26
C ALA A 170 3.55 -6.13 -19.86
N VAL A 171 4.08 -5.21 -20.67
CA VAL A 171 5.44 -5.32 -21.24
C VAL A 171 6.48 -5.48 -20.14
N PHE A 172 6.40 -4.64 -19.08
CA PHE A 172 7.33 -4.74 -17.96
C PHE A 172 7.28 -6.11 -17.29
N ARG A 173 6.07 -6.64 -17.00
CA ARG A 173 5.92 -7.96 -16.35
C ARG A 173 6.47 -9.10 -17.21
N GLU A 174 6.26 -9.07 -18.51
CA GLU A 174 6.81 -10.06 -19.44
C GLU A 174 8.35 -10.04 -19.46
N LEU A 175 8.97 -8.86 -19.39
CA LEU A 175 10.41 -8.72 -19.34
C LEU A 175 11.00 -9.08 -17.97
N MET A 176 10.27 -8.81 -16.88
CA MET A 176 10.69 -9.16 -15.53
C MET A 176 10.72 -10.67 -15.29
N LYS A 177 9.77 -11.43 -15.88
CA LYS A 177 9.64 -12.85 -15.65
C LYS A 177 10.95 -13.62 -15.96
N PRO A 178 11.55 -13.58 -17.17
CA PRO A 178 12.81 -14.26 -17.42
C PRO A 178 13.99 -13.68 -16.62
N ALA A 179 13.95 -12.39 -16.31
CA ALA A 179 14.97 -11.76 -15.48
C ALA A 179 14.97 -12.30 -14.05
N ILE A 180 13.79 -12.56 -13.48
CA ILE A 180 13.61 -13.19 -12.15
C ILE A 180 14.01 -14.68 -12.21
N GLU A 181 13.52 -15.43 -13.20
CA GLU A 181 13.79 -16.85 -13.37
C GLU A 181 15.29 -17.17 -13.57
N SER A 182 16.05 -16.22 -14.13
CA SER A 182 17.50 -16.36 -14.34
C SER A 182 18.34 -16.12 -13.09
N GLN A 183 17.73 -15.68 -11.96
CA GLN A 183 18.50 -15.42 -10.75
C GLN A 183 18.95 -16.73 -10.10
N PRO A 184 20.19 -16.77 -9.55
CA PRO A 184 20.73 -17.98 -8.91
C PRO A 184 19.97 -18.37 -7.61
N ARG A 185 19.23 -17.42 -7.05
CA ARG A 185 18.34 -17.64 -5.89
C ARG A 185 16.99 -16.99 -6.18
N PRO A 186 15.88 -17.62 -5.74
CA PRO A 186 14.58 -16.99 -5.82
C PRO A 186 14.58 -15.62 -5.14
N LEU A 187 13.81 -14.68 -5.68
CA LEU A 187 13.53 -13.43 -4.99
C LEU A 187 12.73 -13.70 -3.72
N LEU A 188 12.90 -12.83 -2.73
CA LEU A 188 12.11 -12.87 -1.51
C LEU A 188 10.64 -12.69 -1.86
N SER A 189 9.81 -13.67 -1.46
CA SER A 189 8.37 -13.61 -1.67
C SER A 189 7.74 -12.84 -0.52
N LEU A 190 7.23 -11.65 -0.82
CA LEU A 190 6.59 -10.81 0.18
C LEU A 190 5.13 -11.20 0.41
N GLY A 191 4.72 -11.19 1.66
CA GLY A 191 3.35 -11.28 2.12
C GLY A 191 2.58 -12.55 1.79
N ASP A 192 1.28 -12.47 1.96
CA ASP A 192 0.35 -13.61 1.83
C ASP A 192 -0.20 -13.72 0.40
N LYS A 193 -0.17 -14.93 -0.17
CA LYS A 193 -0.67 -15.20 -1.54
C LYS A 193 -2.17 -14.96 -1.69
N ARG A 194 -2.94 -14.97 -0.60
CA ARG A 194 -4.38 -14.69 -0.60
C ARG A 194 -4.71 -13.26 -1.08
N PHE A 195 -3.76 -12.32 -1.00
CA PHE A 195 -3.93 -10.98 -1.58
C PHE A 195 -4.01 -10.97 -3.13
N ARG A 196 -3.70 -12.08 -3.79
CA ARG A 196 -3.66 -12.14 -5.26
C ARG A 196 -5.02 -12.37 -5.93
N SER A 197 -6.07 -12.76 -5.18
CA SER A 197 -7.41 -13.00 -5.71
C SER A 197 -8.50 -12.42 -4.81
N THR A 198 -9.67 -12.17 -5.39
CA THR A 198 -10.85 -11.70 -4.63
C THR A 198 -11.28 -12.74 -3.61
N GLU A 199 -11.30 -14.01 -3.98
CA GLU A 199 -11.66 -15.13 -3.11
C GLU A 199 -10.67 -15.26 -1.94
N GLY A 200 -9.38 -15.11 -2.22
CA GLY A 200 -8.34 -15.12 -1.18
C GLY A 200 -8.48 -13.97 -0.19
N LEU A 201 -8.78 -12.76 -0.67
CA LEU A 201 -9.08 -11.61 0.18
C LEU A 201 -10.33 -11.85 1.04
N GLN A 202 -11.42 -12.32 0.45
CA GLN A 202 -12.64 -12.64 1.19
C GLN A 202 -12.40 -13.72 2.24
N GLN A 203 -11.61 -14.76 1.92
CA GLN A 203 -11.23 -15.80 2.86
C GLN A 203 -10.40 -15.23 4.02
N LEU A 204 -9.34 -14.45 3.71
CA LEU A 204 -8.42 -13.91 4.72
C LEU A 204 -9.12 -12.94 5.67
N PHE A 205 -9.80 -11.92 5.11
CA PHE A 205 -10.49 -10.90 5.91
C PHE A 205 -11.73 -11.47 6.62
N GLY A 206 -12.38 -12.46 6.03
CA GLY A 206 -13.53 -13.16 6.63
C GLY A 206 -13.21 -13.92 7.93
N LEU A 207 -11.93 -14.15 8.25
CA LEU A 207 -11.53 -14.69 9.56
C LEU A 207 -11.78 -13.68 10.70
N ALA A 208 -11.67 -12.40 10.41
CA ALA A 208 -11.76 -11.32 11.40
C ALA A 208 -13.04 -10.48 11.29
N PHE A 209 -13.69 -10.45 10.14
CA PHE A 209 -14.83 -9.59 9.84
C PHE A 209 -16.02 -10.37 9.30
N GLN A 210 -17.25 -9.85 9.52
CA GLN A 210 -18.47 -10.48 9.02
C GLN A 210 -18.78 -10.07 7.57
N HIS A 211 -18.45 -8.83 7.21
CA HIS A 211 -18.69 -8.27 5.90
C HIS A 211 -17.37 -7.80 5.29
N VAL A 212 -17.11 -8.26 4.07
CA VAL A 212 -15.88 -7.95 3.33
C VAL A 212 -16.26 -7.62 1.89
N ASP A 213 -16.08 -6.37 1.52
CA ASP A 213 -16.29 -5.87 0.15
C ASP A 213 -14.94 -5.68 -0.52
N VAL A 214 -14.83 -6.17 -1.76
CA VAL A 214 -13.61 -6.05 -2.57
C VAL A 214 -13.97 -5.34 -3.87
N PHE A 215 -13.32 -4.22 -4.13
CA PHE A 215 -13.54 -3.40 -5.33
C PHE A 215 -12.27 -3.35 -6.17
N ASP A 216 -12.38 -3.64 -7.44
CA ASP A 216 -11.28 -3.41 -8.38
C ASP A 216 -11.09 -1.92 -8.63
N LEU A 217 -9.81 -1.52 -8.67
CA LEU A 217 -9.38 -0.15 -8.89
C LEU A 217 -8.52 -0.07 -10.14
N LEU A 218 -8.83 0.88 -11.00
CA LEU A 218 -7.98 1.28 -12.12
C LEU A 218 -7.24 2.57 -11.77
N VAL A 219 -5.93 2.47 -11.54
CA VAL A 219 -5.06 3.63 -11.29
C VAL A 219 -4.46 4.06 -12.62
N GLN A 220 -4.78 5.29 -13.04
CA GLN A 220 -4.45 5.82 -14.36
C GLN A 220 -3.14 6.61 -14.29
N ASP A 221 -2.06 5.92 -14.59
CA ASP A 221 -0.71 6.47 -14.64
C ASP A 221 -0.17 6.48 -16.08
N GLY A 222 0.91 7.21 -16.30
CA GLY A 222 1.59 7.31 -17.58
C GLY A 222 2.58 8.47 -17.63
N GLY A 223 3.22 8.62 -18.78
CA GLY A 223 4.23 9.66 -19.00
C GLY A 223 5.24 9.25 -20.04
N SER A 224 6.41 9.90 -20.09
CA SER A 224 7.50 9.45 -20.95
C SER A 224 7.92 8.01 -20.56
N PRO A 225 8.43 7.21 -21.50
CA PRO A 225 8.92 5.86 -21.20
C PRO A 225 9.94 5.81 -20.05
N GLU A 226 10.78 6.82 -19.94
CA GLU A 226 11.76 6.95 -18.87
C GLU A 226 11.08 7.17 -17.51
N HIS A 227 10.08 8.07 -17.44
CA HIS A 227 9.30 8.32 -16.24
C HIS A 227 8.56 7.06 -15.78
N VAL A 228 7.92 6.36 -16.71
CA VAL A 228 7.23 5.10 -16.41
C VAL A 228 8.22 4.03 -15.94
N TRP A 229 9.39 3.93 -16.59
CA TRP A 229 10.45 3.03 -16.12
C TRP A 229 10.88 3.35 -14.69
N ASP A 230 11.08 4.63 -14.36
CA ASP A 230 11.53 5.05 -13.02
C ASP A 230 10.53 4.63 -11.93
N SER A 231 9.22 4.67 -12.21
CA SER A 231 8.22 4.16 -11.28
C SER A 231 8.25 2.63 -11.15
N LEU A 232 8.35 1.92 -12.27
CA LEU A 232 8.37 0.46 -12.32
C LEU A 232 9.64 -0.13 -11.71
N ALA A 233 10.80 0.53 -11.88
CA ALA A 233 12.08 0.13 -11.32
C ALA A 233 12.14 0.22 -9.79
N GLN A 234 11.19 0.93 -9.17
CA GLN A 234 11.04 1.04 -7.72
C GLN A 234 10.00 0.04 -7.16
N THR A 235 9.49 -0.91 -7.96
CA THR A 235 8.73 -2.04 -7.41
C THR A 235 9.66 -3.01 -6.69
N TYR A 236 9.14 -3.70 -5.67
CA TYR A 236 9.94 -4.63 -4.85
C TYR A 236 10.62 -5.72 -5.67
N ASP A 237 9.94 -6.27 -6.69
CA ASP A 237 10.52 -7.28 -7.57
C ASP A 237 11.71 -6.73 -8.37
N ALA A 238 11.60 -5.50 -8.88
CA ALA A 238 12.68 -4.87 -9.64
C ALA A 238 13.85 -4.42 -8.73
N ASP A 239 13.55 -3.96 -7.52
CA ASP A 239 14.57 -3.56 -6.55
C ASP A 239 15.48 -4.73 -6.14
N GLN A 240 14.91 -5.93 -6.01
CA GLN A 240 15.66 -7.15 -5.68
C GLN A 240 16.58 -7.66 -6.80
N LEU A 241 16.41 -7.18 -8.04
CA LEU A 241 17.30 -7.60 -9.13
C LEU A 241 18.67 -6.93 -9.03
N PRO A 242 19.75 -7.66 -9.39
CA PRO A 242 21.09 -7.05 -9.53
C PRO A 242 21.07 -5.85 -10.48
N PRO A 243 21.87 -4.79 -10.21
CA PRO A 243 21.88 -3.58 -11.04
C PRO A 243 22.11 -3.85 -12.53
N SER A 244 22.96 -4.81 -12.90
CA SER A 244 23.22 -5.18 -14.30
C SER A 244 22.01 -5.82 -14.97
N THR A 245 21.31 -6.70 -14.26
CA THR A 245 20.06 -7.33 -14.74
C THR A 245 18.98 -6.29 -14.94
N ARG A 246 18.80 -5.41 -13.95
CA ARG A 246 17.81 -4.31 -14.00
C ARG A 246 18.09 -3.35 -15.16
N GLU A 247 19.36 -3.01 -15.43
CA GLU A 247 19.72 -2.19 -16.59
C GLU A 247 19.45 -2.92 -17.92
N GLY A 248 19.62 -4.23 -17.98
CA GLY A 248 19.20 -5.05 -19.14
C GLY A 248 17.70 -4.99 -19.38
N VAL A 249 16.90 -5.14 -18.32
CA VAL A 249 15.44 -5.01 -18.40
C VAL A 249 15.03 -3.59 -18.80
N ARG A 250 15.71 -2.55 -18.30
CA ARG A 250 15.47 -1.16 -18.68
C ARG A 250 15.60 -0.95 -20.20
N LYS A 251 16.73 -1.38 -20.76
CA LYS A 251 16.97 -1.23 -22.21
C LYS A 251 15.93 -1.97 -23.04
N ALA A 252 15.59 -3.20 -22.66
CA ALA A 252 14.57 -3.98 -23.32
C ALA A 252 13.17 -3.32 -23.21
N PHE A 253 12.83 -2.80 -22.03
CA PHE A 253 11.57 -2.10 -21.79
C PHE A 253 11.44 -0.86 -22.68
N LEU A 254 12.42 0.05 -22.65
CA LEU A 254 12.38 1.28 -23.46
C LEU A 254 12.25 0.99 -24.94
N SER A 255 12.88 -0.08 -25.45
CA SER A 255 12.73 -0.51 -26.85
C SER A 255 11.33 -1.10 -27.13
N ALA A 256 10.81 -1.92 -26.21
CA ALA A 256 9.55 -2.64 -26.41
C ALA A 256 8.31 -1.73 -26.31
N VAL A 257 8.39 -0.63 -25.55
CA VAL A 257 7.27 0.31 -25.40
C VAL A 257 7.23 1.41 -26.45
N GLU A 258 8.23 1.50 -27.32
CA GLU A 258 8.29 2.51 -28.38
C GLU A 258 7.02 2.53 -29.27
N PRO A 259 6.45 1.38 -29.69
CA PRO A 259 5.20 1.35 -30.45
C PRO A 259 3.95 1.77 -29.64
N LEU A 260 4.04 1.89 -28.33
CA LEU A 260 2.94 2.28 -27.44
C LEU A 260 2.84 3.79 -27.20
N ARG A 261 3.78 4.58 -27.76
CA ARG A 261 3.77 6.04 -27.61
C ARG A 261 2.55 6.65 -28.28
N ASP A 262 1.93 7.56 -27.57
CA ASP A 262 0.91 8.45 -28.14
C ASP A 262 1.57 9.59 -28.97
N SER A 263 0.75 10.48 -29.53
CA SER A 263 1.21 11.63 -30.31
C SER A 263 2.06 12.64 -29.54
N ALA A 264 2.00 12.62 -28.20
CA ALA A 264 2.82 13.44 -27.33
C ALA A 264 4.10 12.73 -26.87
N GLY A 265 4.33 11.49 -27.30
CA GLY A 265 5.48 10.67 -26.94
C GLY A 265 5.35 9.96 -25.59
N ASN A 266 4.17 9.99 -24.97
CA ASN A 266 3.90 9.34 -23.69
C ASN A 266 3.37 7.91 -23.89
N ILE A 267 3.51 7.09 -22.85
CA ILE A 267 2.92 5.76 -22.74
C ILE A 267 2.01 5.68 -21.53
N SER A 268 0.95 4.88 -21.61
CA SER A 268 0.09 4.59 -20.45
C SER A 268 0.69 3.47 -19.59
N CYS A 269 0.59 3.63 -18.27
CA CYS A 269 0.97 2.63 -17.29
C CYS A 269 -0.16 2.53 -16.24
N HIS A 270 -1.12 1.67 -16.48
CA HIS A 270 -2.26 1.53 -15.59
C HIS A 270 -1.98 0.46 -14.54
N TRP A 271 -2.07 0.84 -13.26
CA TRP A 271 -1.95 -0.11 -12.16
C TRP A 271 -3.32 -0.70 -11.83
N SER A 272 -3.33 -2.02 -11.73
CA SER A 272 -4.45 -2.76 -11.20
C SER A 272 -4.29 -2.92 -9.70
N MET A 273 -5.25 -2.41 -8.94
CA MET A 273 -5.28 -2.47 -7.48
C MET A 273 -6.67 -2.92 -7.01
N ARG A 274 -6.79 -3.20 -5.72
CA ARG A 274 -8.07 -3.48 -5.06
C ARG A 274 -8.20 -2.64 -3.80
N GLN A 275 -9.40 -2.15 -3.57
CA GLN A 275 -9.80 -1.71 -2.24
C GLN A 275 -10.53 -2.84 -1.55
N VAL A 276 -10.16 -3.12 -0.31
CA VAL A 276 -10.89 -4.02 0.59
C VAL A 276 -11.47 -3.17 1.71
N THR A 277 -12.78 -3.25 1.91
CA THR A 277 -13.46 -2.66 3.07
C THR A 277 -14.07 -3.77 3.89
N ALA A 278 -13.73 -3.83 5.17
CA ALA A 278 -14.19 -4.86 6.08
C ALA A 278 -14.77 -4.23 7.35
N HIS A 279 -15.96 -4.69 7.76
CA HIS A 279 -16.67 -4.16 8.91
C HIS A 279 -17.40 -5.25 9.68
N ALA A 280 -18.03 -4.87 10.83
CA ALA A 280 -18.58 -5.78 11.81
C ALA A 280 -17.51 -6.82 12.26
N PRO A 281 -16.52 -6.38 13.07
CA PRO A 281 -15.51 -7.30 13.60
C PRO A 281 -16.13 -8.51 14.29
N ARG A 282 -15.59 -9.71 14.03
CA ARG A 282 -16.06 -10.94 14.69
C ARG A 282 -15.58 -10.93 16.15
N ARG A 283 -16.50 -11.06 17.09
CA ARG A 283 -16.22 -11.08 18.54
C ARG A 283 -15.96 -12.51 19.04
#